data_39f150f4b35d83ea7df8e680c1990b86
#
_entry.id   39f150f4b35d83ea7df8e680c1990b86
#
_cell.length_a   1.000
_cell.length_b   1.000
_cell.length_c   1.000
_cell.angle_alpha   90.00
_cell.angle_beta   90.00
_cell.angle_gamma   90.00
#
_symmetry.space_group_name_H-M   'P 1'
#
loop_
_entity.id
_entity.type
_entity.pdbx_description
1 polymer ?
#
loop_
_entity_poly.entity_id
_entity_poly.type
_entity_poly.pdbx_seq_one_letter_code
_entity_poly.pdbx_strand_id
1 'polypeptide(L)'
;MKTIFNFVFIIISLVIFSDKRPNILVIMADDMSLRINALGDTTAVTPNLDELVENGTSYMNAFTTAGVCACSRSALLTGKNQISIGSMHMRTSSGGSVPYLAVPESHIKAFPEILRKHGYFTFTNDKLDYQFSGVFPGSGPFTIWNSEKEKFGWRNRKNSDPFFGMINLSITHESGIFRGLMNSLDTEAIKLVQQTKQMLYKSPVKPEDVIVPPFLPNTYEVRKD
;
A
#
# COMPACT_ATOMS: atom_id res chain seq x y z
N MET A 1 12.66 37.47 -43.17
CA MET A 1 12.43 36.01 -43.21
C MET A 1 13.34 35.18 -42.29
N LYS A 2 14.65 35.40 -42.27
CA LYS A 2 15.58 34.59 -41.41
C LYS A 2 15.30 34.74 -39.90
N THR A 3 14.91 35.94 -39.43
CA THR A 3 14.60 36.21 -38.00
C THR A 3 13.31 35.50 -37.55
N ILE A 4 12.29 35.43 -38.38
CA ILE A 4 11.03 34.75 -38.05
C ILE A 4 11.25 33.24 -37.97
N PHE A 5 12.10 32.70 -38.82
CA PHE A 5 12.41 31.26 -38.83
C PHE A 5 13.14 30.81 -37.57
N ASN A 6 14.09 31.67 -37.08
CA ASN A 6 14.78 31.39 -35.80
C ASN A 6 13.86 31.45 -34.59
N PHE A 7 12.87 32.35 -34.59
CA PHE A 7 11.91 32.48 -33.48
C PHE A 7 10.96 31.27 -33.42
N VAL A 8 10.51 30.78 -34.58
CA VAL A 8 9.67 29.58 -34.67
C VAL A 8 10.44 28.32 -34.22
N PHE A 9 11.73 28.22 -34.56
CA PHE A 9 12.59 27.10 -34.14
C PHE A 9 12.82 27.09 -32.62
N ILE A 10 12.99 28.25 -31.99
CA ILE A 10 13.12 28.38 -30.51
C ILE A 10 11.80 28.00 -29.82
N ILE A 11 10.66 28.39 -30.34
CA ILE A 11 9.34 28.03 -29.77
C ILE A 11 9.08 26.50 -29.92
N ILE A 12 9.42 25.91 -31.06
CA ILE A 12 9.29 24.47 -31.25
C ILE A 12 10.24 23.69 -30.33
N SER A 13 11.47 24.18 -30.11
CA SER A 13 12.41 23.55 -29.16
C SER A 13 11.92 23.62 -27.70
N LEU A 14 11.23 24.69 -27.31
CA LEU A 14 10.63 24.82 -25.97
C LEU A 14 9.41 23.87 -25.75
N VAL A 15 8.71 23.52 -26.83
CA VAL A 15 7.56 22.59 -26.75
C VAL A 15 8.01 21.14 -26.67
N ILE A 16 9.21 20.81 -27.15
CA ILE A 16 9.71 19.41 -27.14
C ILE A 16 10.30 18.98 -25.80
N PHE A 17 10.68 19.92 -24.92
CA PHE A 17 11.08 19.66 -23.54
C PHE A 17 9.90 19.71 -22.57
N SER A 18 8.78 19.11 -22.90
CA SER A 18 7.79 18.77 -21.90
C SER A 18 8.36 17.63 -21.06
N ASP A 19 8.89 17.99 -19.92
CA ASP A 19 9.40 17.06 -18.92
C ASP A 19 8.24 16.11 -18.51
N LYS A 20 8.23 14.94 -19.10
CA LYS A 20 7.19 13.93 -18.80
C LYS A 20 7.50 13.37 -17.43
N ARG A 21 6.89 13.95 -16.43
CA ARG A 21 6.94 13.44 -15.07
C ARG A 21 6.54 11.96 -15.05
N PRO A 22 7.30 11.07 -14.39
CA PRO A 22 7.02 9.65 -14.37
C PRO A 22 5.70 9.33 -13.64
N ASN A 23 5.04 8.27 -14.04
CA ASN A 23 4.04 7.64 -13.21
C ASN A 23 4.74 6.94 -12.04
N ILE A 24 4.14 7.01 -10.86
CA ILE A 24 4.68 6.41 -9.63
C ILE A 24 3.63 5.43 -9.10
N LEU A 25 4.04 4.19 -8.89
CA LEU A 25 3.19 3.15 -8.31
C LEU A 25 3.89 2.54 -7.10
N VAL A 26 3.23 2.60 -5.95
CA VAL A 26 3.61 1.89 -4.74
C VAL A 26 2.70 0.69 -4.58
N ILE A 27 3.27 -0.50 -4.47
CA ILE A 27 2.55 -1.72 -4.13
C ILE A 27 2.98 -2.10 -2.71
N MET A 28 2.01 -2.13 -1.81
CA MET A 28 2.23 -2.40 -0.40
C MET A 28 1.62 -3.74 -0.03
N ALA A 29 2.47 -4.71 0.29
CA ALA A 29 2.06 -5.97 0.88
C ALA A 29 2.08 -5.81 2.41
N ASP A 30 0.93 -6.06 3.03
CA ASP A 30 0.75 -5.89 4.46
C ASP A 30 1.27 -7.14 5.20
N ASP A 31 2.05 -6.96 6.27
CA ASP A 31 2.59 -8.03 7.13
C ASP A 31 3.44 -9.11 6.42
N MET A 32 3.89 -8.88 5.18
CA MET A 32 4.50 -9.93 4.35
C MET A 32 5.92 -10.32 4.82
N SER A 33 6.67 -9.41 5.45
CA SER A 33 8.11 -9.62 5.73
C SER A 33 8.93 -9.93 4.46
N LEU A 34 10.09 -10.57 4.59
CA LEU A 34 10.95 -10.96 3.47
C LEU A 34 10.56 -12.33 2.87
N ARG A 35 9.27 -12.56 2.65
CA ARG A 35 8.75 -13.81 2.08
C ARG A 35 8.78 -13.77 0.54
N ILE A 36 9.99 -13.58 -0.01
CA ILE A 36 10.25 -13.51 -1.46
C ILE A 36 11.40 -14.46 -1.77
N ASN A 37 11.23 -15.33 -2.77
CA ASN A 37 12.21 -16.36 -3.12
C ASN A 37 13.56 -15.76 -3.49
N ALA A 38 13.59 -14.78 -4.38
CA ALA A 38 14.82 -14.09 -4.79
C ALA A 38 15.55 -13.35 -3.64
N LEU A 39 14.88 -13.12 -2.50
CA LEU A 39 15.46 -12.53 -1.29
C LEU A 39 15.83 -13.58 -0.22
N GLY A 40 15.78 -14.86 -0.56
CA GLY A 40 16.27 -15.96 0.27
C GLY A 40 15.23 -16.83 0.93
N ASP A 41 13.93 -16.59 0.72
CA ASP A 41 12.89 -17.53 1.17
C ASP A 41 12.67 -18.61 0.12
N THR A 42 13.38 -19.73 0.25
CA THR A 42 13.33 -20.84 -0.71
C THR A 42 12.00 -21.59 -0.73
N THR A 43 11.09 -21.30 0.21
CA THR A 43 9.74 -21.87 0.26
C THR A 43 8.69 -20.99 -0.41
N ALA A 44 8.99 -19.70 -0.60
CA ALA A 44 8.09 -18.77 -1.27
C ALA A 44 8.09 -19.03 -2.79
N VAL A 45 6.90 -19.00 -3.40
CA VAL A 45 6.74 -19.08 -4.86
C VAL A 45 6.27 -17.71 -5.35
N THR A 46 7.22 -16.86 -5.72
CA THR A 46 7.01 -15.44 -5.99
C THR A 46 7.59 -14.98 -7.33
N PRO A 47 7.28 -15.64 -8.46
CA PRO A 47 7.96 -15.40 -9.73
C PRO A 47 7.89 -13.93 -10.21
N ASN A 48 6.76 -13.25 -10.02
CA ASN A 48 6.62 -11.86 -10.43
C ASN A 48 7.39 -10.89 -9.51
N LEU A 49 7.51 -11.20 -8.22
CA LEU A 49 8.34 -10.41 -7.29
C LEU A 49 9.81 -10.69 -7.52
N ASP A 50 10.16 -11.92 -7.86
CA ASP A 50 11.53 -12.31 -8.20
C ASP A 50 12.01 -11.54 -9.43
N GLU A 51 11.17 -11.41 -10.46
CA GLU A 51 11.45 -10.59 -11.65
C GLU A 51 11.67 -9.11 -11.28
N LEU A 52 10.87 -8.56 -10.34
CA LEU A 52 11.07 -7.20 -9.86
C LEU A 52 12.38 -7.05 -9.09
N VAL A 53 12.77 -8.04 -8.30
CA VAL A 53 14.07 -8.07 -7.59
C VAL A 53 15.23 -8.10 -8.58
N GLU A 54 15.16 -8.92 -9.62
CA GLU A 54 16.19 -9.05 -10.65
C GLU A 54 16.37 -7.77 -11.48
N ASN A 55 15.29 -7.07 -11.76
CA ASN A 55 15.30 -5.86 -12.61
C ASN A 55 15.29 -4.55 -11.83
N GLY A 56 15.31 -4.59 -10.50
CA GLY A 56 15.20 -3.45 -9.62
C GLY A 56 16.34 -3.31 -8.63
N THR A 57 16.10 -2.53 -7.59
CA THR A 57 17.00 -2.35 -6.45
C THR A 57 16.34 -2.84 -5.19
N SER A 58 16.97 -3.79 -4.48
CA SER A 58 16.48 -4.33 -3.22
C SER A 58 17.11 -3.62 -2.03
N TYR A 59 16.28 -3.13 -1.12
CA TYR A 59 16.71 -2.48 0.12
C TYR A 59 16.51 -3.43 1.30
N MET A 60 17.53 -4.24 1.60
CA MET A 60 17.45 -5.28 2.63
C MET A 60 17.35 -4.73 4.06
N ASN A 61 17.77 -3.49 4.28
CA ASN A 61 17.76 -2.81 5.58
C ASN A 61 16.75 -1.65 5.60
N ALA A 62 15.57 -1.85 5.03
CA ALA A 62 14.46 -0.91 5.13
C ALA A 62 13.65 -1.19 6.40
N PHE A 63 13.43 -0.16 7.22
CA PHE A 63 12.70 -0.28 8.48
C PHE A 63 11.49 0.64 8.50
N THR A 64 10.40 0.17 9.09
CA THR A 64 9.26 1.02 9.44
C THR A 64 9.47 1.67 10.80
N THR A 65 8.81 2.80 11.05
CA THR A 65 8.88 3.51 12.32
C THR A 65 8.05 2.84 13.43
N ALA A 66 7.12 1.96 13.05
CA ALA A 66 6.30 1.17 13.97
C ALA A 66 5.88 -0.13 13.31
N GLY A 67 5.82 -1.22 14.07
CA GLY A 67 5.40 -2.54 13.60
C GLY A 67 3.87 -2.71 13.50
N VAL A 68 3.10 -1.62 13.36
CA VAL A 68 1.63 -1.63 13.33
C VAL A 68 1.15 -0.79 12.15
N CYS A 69 0.17 -1.29 11.41
CA CYS A 69 -0.25 -0.74 10.12
C CYS A 69 -0.64 0.74 10.15
N ALA A 70 -1.56 1.18 11.01
CA ALA A 70 -2.02 2.57 11.06
C ALA A 70 -0.90 3.56 11.39
N CYS A 71 -0.06 3.21 12.36
CA CYS A 71 1.06 4.04 12.80
C CYS A 71 2.12 4.16 11.69
N SER A 72 2.52 3.02 11.11
CA SER A 72 3.49 2.96 10.02
C SER A 72 3.00 3.72 8.78
N ARG A 73 1.72 3.54 8.39
CA ARG A 73 1.11 4.24 7.26
C ARG A 73 1.01 5.73 7.47
N SER A 74 0.66 6.17 8.68
CA SER A 74 0.64 7.60 9.04
C SER A 74 2.02 8.24 8.88
N ALA A 75 3.05 7.57 9.37
CA ALA A 75 4.43 8.04 9.24
C ALA A 75 4.89 8.07 7.78
N LEU A 76 4.60 7.01 7.01
CA LEU A 76 4.93 6.93 5.59
C LEU A 76 4.31 8.08 4.81
N LEU A 77 2.99 8.29 4.96
CA LEU A 77 2.27 9.28 4.17
C LEU A 77 2.64 10.73 4.51
N THR A 78 2.97 11.01 5.77
CA THR A 78 3.30 12.37 6.21
C THR A 78 4.79 12.69 6.21
N GLY A 79 5.66 11.66 6.10
CA GLY A 79 7.10 11.80 6.29
C GLY A 79 7.49 12.24 7.69
N LYS A 80 6.60 12.05 8.68
CA LYS A 80 6.82 12.39 10.10
C LYS A 80 6.78 11.13 10.95
N ASN A 81 7.57 11.11 12.01
CA ASN A 81 7.45 10.03 12.99
C ASN A 81 6.02 10.05 13.57
N GLN A 82 5.40 8.89 13.68
CA GLN A 82 4.01 8.75 14.14
C GLN A 82 3.76 9.35 15.53
N ILE A 83 4.78 9.36 16.40
CA ILE A 83 4.68 9.96 17.73
C ILE A 83 4.45 11.47 17.63
N SER A 84 5.17 12.13 16.72
CA SER A 84 5.09 13.59 16.58
C SER A 84 3.78 14.10 16.00
N ILE A 85 2.98 13.21 15.41
CA ILE A 85 1.66 13.54 14.82
C ILE A 85 0.50 12.89 15.58
N GLY A 86 0.76 12.33 16.76
CA GLY A 86 -0.28 11.71 17.60
C GLY A 86 -0.79 10.35 17.11
N SER A 87 -0.14 9.72 16.13
CA SER A 87 -0.55 8.45 15.51
C SER A 87 0.23 7.24 16.04
N MET A 88 0.55 7.21 17.33
CA MET A 88 1.44 6.20 17.91
C MET A 88 0.77 4.87 18.28
N HIS A 89 -0.53 4.75 18.12
CA HIS A 89 -1.29 3.53 18.43
C HIS A 89 -2.36 3.27 17.39
N MET A 90 -2.94 2.07 17.39
CA MET A 90 -4.05 1.73 16.52
C MET A 90 -5.28 2.59 16.83
N ARG A 91 -6.11 2.79 15.83
CA ARG A 91 -7.38 3.49 15.98
C ARG A 91 -8.23 2.81 17.05
N THR A 92 -8.70 3.59 18.04
CA THR A 92 -9.61 3.09 19.06
C THR A 92 -11.04 3.17 18.53
N SER A 93 -11.70 2.03 18.33
CA SER A 93 -13.06 1.94 17.80
C SER A 93 -14.05 1.28 18.75
N SER A 94 -13.70 1.05 19.99
CA SER A 94 -14.41 0.11 20.85
C SER A 94 -15.36 0.74 21.85
N GLY A 95 -16.55 0.11 21.99
CA GLY A 95 -17.32 0.06 23.21
C GLY A 95 -17.94 1.36 23.73
N GLY A 96 -18.39 2.26 22.84
CA GLY A 96 -19.13 3.44 23.25
C GLY A 96 -18.30 4.67 23.62
N SER A 97 -16.98 4.60 23.55
CA SER A 97 -16.11 5.76 23.65
C SER A 97 -15.92 6.42 22.28
N VAL A 98 -15.73 7.74 22.27
CA VAL A 98 -15.37 8.46 21.03
C VAL A 98 -14.03 7.92 20.52
N PRO A 99 -13.95 7.45 19.28
CA PRO A 99 -12.70 6.95 18.73
C PRO A 99 -11.64 8.05 18.76
N TYR A 100 -10.44 7.75 19.24
CA TYR A 100 -9.32 8.66 19.09
C TYR A 100 -8.88 8.68 17.64
N LEU A 101 -8.88 9.86 17.06
CA LEU A 101 -8.34 10.14 15.73
C LEU A 101 -7.20 11.13 15.89
N ALA A 102 -6.04 10.82 15.33
CA ALA A 102 -4.97 11.80 15.23
C ALA A 102 -5.40 12.93 14.31
N VAL A 103 -5.16 14.15 14.72
CA VAL A 103 -5.40 15.35 13.90
C VAL A 103 -4.05 16.07 13.75
N PRO A 104 -3.27 15.75 12.72
CA PRO A 104 -2.02 16.45 12.46
C PRO A 104 -2.26 17.95 12.27
N GLU A 105 -1.28 18.76 12.67
CA GLU A 105 -1.31 20.19 12.43
C GLU A 105 -1.50 20.52 10.94
N SER A 106 -2.19 21.60 10.63
CA SER A 106 -2.61 21.94 9.26
C SER A 106 -1.47 22.11 8.26
N HIS A 107 -0.26 22.41 8.73
CA HIS A 107 0.93 22.51 7.88
C HIS A 107 1.56 21.15 7.53
N ILE A 108 1.22 20.09 8.26
CA ILE A 108 1.66 18.72 7.97
C ILE A 108 0.77 18.17 6.87
N LYS A 109 1.35 17.98 5.68
CA LYS A 109 0.64 17.43 4.53
C LYS A 109 1.12 16.03 4.23
N ALA A 110 0.19 15.16 3.86
CA ALA A 110 0.55 13.88 3.29
C ALA A 110 1.12 14.08 1.87
N PHE A 111 2.11 13.29 1.50
CA PHE A 111 2.76 13.47 0.20
C PHE A 111 1.83 13.29 -1.01
N PRO A 112 0.74 12.48 -0.97
CA PRO A 112 -0.25 12.48 -2.04
C PRO A 112 -0.91 13.85 -2.26
N GLU A 113 -1.15 14.63 -1.20
CA GLU A 113 -1.67 15.99 -1.32
C GLU A 113 -0.68 16.92 -2.03
N ILE A 114 0.62 16.78 -1.71
CA ILE A 114 1.69 17.55 -2.34
C ILE A 114 1.79 17.19 -3.82
N LEU A 115 1.78 15.89 -4.16
CA LEU A 115 1.80 15.42 -5.54
C LEU A 115 0.57 15.91 -6.33
N ARG A 116 -0.60 15.88 -5.72
CA ARG A 116 -1.84 16.41 -6.29
C ARG A 116 -1.75 17.90 -6.59
N LYS A 117 -1.17 18.69 -5.66
CA LYS A 117 -0.90 20.12 -5.88
C LYS A 117 0.03 20.36 -7.09
N HIS A 118 0.91 19.41 -7.37
CA HIS A 118 1.83 19.46 -8.51
C HIS A 118 1.30 18.75 -9.76
N GLY A 119 -0.01 18.50 -9.86
CA GLY A 119 -0.67 18.01 -11.06
C GLY A 119 -0.58 16.51 -11.28
N TYR A 120 -0.27 15.73 -10.25
CA TYR A 120 -0.44 14.28 -10.28
C TYR A 120 -1.89 13.90 -9.98
N PHE A 121 -2.41 12.93 -10.69
CA PHE A 121 -3.61 12.23 -10.29
C PHE A 121 -3.25 11.19 -9.23
N THR A 122 -3.80 11.31 -8.02
CA THR A 122 -3.46 10.43 -6.92
C THR A 122 -4.59 9.47 -6.59
N PHE A 123 -4.28 8.18 -6.42
CA PHE A 123 -5.29 7.18 -6.08
C PHE A 123 -4.75 6.12 -5.13
N THR A 124 -5.65 5.50 -4.40
CA THR A 124 -5.42 4.33 -3.58
C THR A 124 -6.62 3.39 -3.61
N ASN A 125 -6.44 2.18 -3.12
CA ASN A 125 -7.51 1.23 -2.88
C ASN A 125 -7.64 0.93 -1.38
N ASP A 126 -8.78 0.40 -1.02
CA ASP A 126 -9.23 -0.22 0.24
C ASP A 126 -8.60 0.28 1.55
N LYS A 127 -7.36 -0.04 1.88
CA LYS A 127 -6.79 0.15 3.21
C LYS A 127 -6.33 1.59 3.45
N LEU A 128 -7.22 2.42 4.02
CA LEU A 128 -6.95 3.83 4.38
C LEU A 128 -6.58 3.99 5.86
N ASP A 129 -6.08 2.95 6.49
CA ASP A 129 -5.81 2.93 7.93
C ASP A 129 -4.56 3.73 8.30
N TYR A 130 -4.71 5.05 8.28
CA TYR A 130 -3.75 6.04 8.77
C TYR A 130 -4.51 7.07 9.61
N GLN A 131 -4.74 6.85 10.79
CA GLN A 131 -5.51 7.51 11.86
C GLN A 131 -6.21 8.88 11.60
N PHE A 132 -5.72 9.72 10.73
CA PHE A 132 -6.26 11.06 10.43
C PHE A 132 -7.29 11.09 9.28
N SER A 133 -7.79 9.95 8.87
CA SER A 133 -8.80 9.80 7.82
C SER A 133 -9.77 8.68 8.17
N GLY A 134 -10.76 8.43 7.33
CA GLY A 134 -11.64 7.28 7.47
C GLY A 134 -10.91 5.95 7.27
N VAL A 135 -11.42 4.87 7.87
CA VAL A 135 -10.84 3.52 7.75
C VAL A 135 -11.07 2.94 6.35
N PHE A 136 -12.25 3.21 5.80
CA PHE A 136 -12.67 2.72 4.50
C PHE A 136 -12.84 3.86 3.49
N PRO A 137 -12.78 3.58 2.19
CA PRO A 137 -13.01 4.57 1.16
C PRO A 137 -14.28 5.38 1.37
N GLY A 138 -14.15 6.70 1.42
CA GLY A 138 -15.24 7.64 1.62
C GLY A 138 -15.84 7.70 3.03
N SER A 139 -15.24 7.05 4.03
CA SER A 139 -15.72 7.08 5.42
C SER A 139 -15.12 8.20 6.26
N GLY A 140 -14.09 8.88 5.79
CA GLY A 140 -13.43 9.98 6.49
C GLY A 140 -14.04 11.34 6.18
N PRO A 141 -13.76 12.35 7.01
CA PRO A 141 -14.25 13.71 6.82
C PRO A 141 -13.58 14.42 5.63
N PHE A 142 -12.44 13.93 5.18
CA PHE A 142 -11.69 14.43 4.02
C PHE A 142 -10.85 13.29 3.41
N THR A 143 -10.38 13.51 2.19
CA THR A 143 -9.44 12.60 1.54
C THR A 143 -8.19 13.32 1.07
N ILE A 144 -7.07 12.63 1.20
CA ILE A 144 -5.77 13.07 0.66
C ILE A 144 -5.57 12.64 -0.80
N TRP A 145 -6.51 11.86 -1.35
CA TRP A 145 -6.47 11.28 -2.69
C TRP A 145 -7.48 11.92 -3.64
N ASN A 146 -7.27 11.78 -4.95
CA ASN A 146 -8.30 12.07 -5.94
C ASN A 146 -9.31 10.92 -6.03
N SER A 147 -8.88 9.67 -5.83
CA SER A 147 -9.72 8.48 -5.84
C SER A 147 -9.26 7.47 -4.79
N GLU A 148 -10.21 6.92 -4.03
CA GLU A 148 -9.98 5.92 -2.97
C GLU A 148 -10.65 4.57 -3.26
N LYS A 149 -11.41 4.43 -4.33
CA LYS A 149 -12.37 3.34 -4.50
C LYS A 149 -11.96 2.27 -5.50
N GLU A 150 -11.01 2.53 -6.36
CA GLU A 150 -10.78 1.67 -7.53
C GLU A 150 -9.35 1.13 -7.57
N LYS A 151 -9.23 -0.20 -7.68
CA LYS A 151 -7.94 -0.89 -7.81
C LYS A 151 -7.06 -0.35 -8.95
N PHE A 152 -7.67 0.20 -9.98
CA PHE A 152 -6.99 0.73 -11.16
C PHE A 152 -7.36 2.19 -11.40
N GLY A 153 -7.33 2.98 -10.33
CA GLY A 153 -7.75 4.39 -10.31
C GLY A 153 -7.04 5.29 -11.33
N TRP A 154 -5.87 4.91 -11.85
CA TRP A 154 -5.19 5.67 -12.90
C TRP A 154 -6.01 5.83 -14.19
N ARG A 155 -6.99 4.95 -14.43
CA ARG A 155 -7.91 5.07 -15.58
C ARG A 155 -8.87 6.23 -15.48
N ASN A 156 -9.09 6.74 -14.26
CA ASN A 156 -9.98 7.87 -13.99
C ASN A 156 -9.29 9.23 -14.13
N ARG A 157 -7.96 9.24 -14.38
CA ARG A 157 -7.25 10.50 -14.62
C ARG A 157 -7.72 11.15 -15.92
N LYS A 158 -7.71 12.47 -15.93
CA LYS A 158 -7.97 13.24 -17.14
C LYS A 158 -6.71 13.25 -18.01
N ASN A 159 -6.90 13.04 -19.31
CA ASN A 159 -5.81 13.10 -20.29
C ASN A 159 -4.66 12.12 -19.96
N SER A 160 -3.43 12.59 -20.24
CA SER A 160 -2.18 11.88 -19.98
C SER A 160 -1.48 12.40 -18.73
N ASP A 161 -2.22 12.92 -17.75
CA ASP A 161 -1.62 13.41 -16.51
C ASP A 161 -0.80 12.30 -15.82
N PRO A 162 0.35 12.63 -15.23
CA PRO A 162 1.08 11.66 -14.45
C PRO A 162 0.26 11.23 -13.24
N PHE A 163 0.39 9.97 -12.82
CA PHE A 163 -0.28 9.49 -11.64
C PHE A 163 0.68 9.07 -10.53
N PHE A 164 0.22 9.19 -9.31
CA PHE A 164 0.73 8.49 -8.15
C PHE A 164 -0.34 7.52 -7.65
N GLY A 165 -0.03 6.24 -7.63
CA GLY A 165 -0.92 5.19 -7.13
C GLY A 165 -0.30 4.45 -5.94
N MET A 166 -1.13 4.13 -4.95
CA MET A 166 -0.77 3.24 -3.85
C MET A 166 -1.77 2.10 -3.79
N ILE A 167 -1.31 0.90 -4.14
CA ILE A 167 -2.13 -0.31 -4.12
C ILE A 167 -1.75 -1.12 -2.88
N ASN A 168 -2.75 -1.39 -2.05
CA ASN A 168 -2.60 -2.19 -0.84
C ASN A 168 -3.06 -3.62 -1.12
N LEU A 169 -2.21 -4.57 -0.76
CA LEU A 169 -2.50 -5.99 -0.86
C LEU A 169 -2.80 -6.52 0.54
N SER A 170 -4.08 -6.63 0.87
CA SER A 170 -4.54 -7.14 2.17
C SER A 170 -4.44 -8.66 2.30
N ILE A 171 -4.02 -9.33 1.23
CA ILE A 171 -3.92 -10.79 1.15
C ILE A 171 -2.88 -11.36 2.14
N THR A 172 -1.83 -10.61 2.42
CA THR A 172 -0.75 -10.97 3.34
C THR A 172 -1.02 -10.54 4.79
N HIS A 173 -2.15 -9.86 5.04
CA HIS A 173 -2.48 -9.34 6.36
C HIS A 173 -2.79 -10.48 7.35
N GLU A 174 -2.32 -10.35 8.58
CA GLU A 174 -2.45 -11.34 9.66
C GLU A 174 -3.89 -11.81 9.90
N SER A 175 -4.89 -10.94 9.75
CA SER A 175 -6.31 -11.32 9.90
C SER A 175 -6.73 -12.47 9.00
N GLY A 176 -5.94 -12.77 7.98
CA GLY A 176 -6.13 -13.91 7.10
C GLY A 176 -5.99 -15.26 7.80
N ILE A 177 -5.19 -15.33 8.86
CA ILE A 177 -4.94 -16.56 9.62
C ILE A 177 -5.84 -16.70 10.87
N PHE A 178 -6.49 -15.63 11.31
CA PHE A 178 -7.36 -15.66 12.49
C PHE A 178 -8.71 -16.33 12.19
N ARG A 179 -8.76 -17.64 12.30
CA ARG A 179 -9.99 -18.43 12.11
C ARG A 179 -11.11 -18.03 13.10
N GLY A 180 -10.76 -17.63 14.33
CA GLY A 180 -11.71 -17.21 15.35
C GLY A 180 -12.45 -15.92 15.02
N LEU A 181 -11.79 -14.95 14.38
CA LEU A 181 -12.42 -13.70 13.93
C LEU A 181 -13.42 -13.96 12.80
N MET A 182 -13.13 -14.94 11.94
CA MET A 182 -14.00 -15.32 10.84
C MET A 182 -15.35 -15.88 11.32
N ASN A 183 -15.39 -16.51 12.51
CA ASN A 183 -16.64 -17.04 13.08
C ASN A 183 -17.60 -15.95 13.58
N SER A 184 -17.15 -14.71 13.70
CA SER A 184 -17.97 -13.57 14.11
C SER A 184 -18.53 -12.76 12.93
N LEU A 185 -18.11 -13.06 11.70
CA LEU A 185 -18.59 -12.40 10.49
C LEU A 185 -19.84 -13.09 9.93
N ASP A 186 -20.58 -12.37 9.12
CA ASP A 186 -21.72 -12.93 8.40
C ASP A 186 -21.30 -14.14 7.54
N THR A 187 -22.13 -15.17 7.57
CA THR A 187 -21.87 -16.48 6.93
C THR A 187 -21.59 -16.37 5.43
N GLU A 188 -22.23 -15.44 4.73
CA GLU A 188 -22.02 -15.24 3.29
C GLU A 188 -20.70 -14.53 2.99
N ALA A 189 -20.31 -13.55 3.80
CA ALA A 189 -19.01 -12.89 3.69
C ALA A 189 -17.86 -13.87 3.98
N ILE A 190 -18.02 -14.75 4.97
CA ILE A 190 -17.06 -15.82 5.27
C ILE A 190 -16.92 -16.78 4.10
N LYS A 191 -18.02 -17.25 3.54
CA LYS A 191 -18.01 -18.17 2.39
C LYS A 191 -17.30 -17.53 1.18
N LEU A 192 -17.59 -16.28 0.88
CA LEU A 192 -16.95 -15.56 -0.23
C LEU A 192 -15.45 -15.42 -0.01
N VAL A 193 -15.01 -15.05 1.19
CA VAL A 193 -13.59 -14.96 1.55
C VAL A 193 -12.91 -16.32 1.49
N GLN A 194 -13.56 -17.38 1.99
CA GLN A 194 -13.02 -18.74 1.95
C GLN A 194 -12.94 -19.28 0.51
N GLN A 195 -13.96 -19.06 -0.30
CA GLN A 195 -13.96 -19.46 -1.72
C GLN A 195 -12.88 -18.70 -2.49
N THR A 196 -12.75 -17.40 -2.27
CA THR A 196 -11.70 -16.58 -2.88
C THR A 196 -10.32 -17.05 -2.44
N LYS A 197 -10.14 -17.37 -1.16
CA LYS A 197 -8.92 -17.98 -0.64
C LYS A 197 -8.65 -19.33 -1.29
N GLN A 198 -9.60 -20.23 -1.33
CA GLN A 198 -9.42 -21.55 -1.96
C GLN A 198 -9.12 -21.47 -3.47
N MET A 199 -9.68 -20.49 -4.17
CA MET A 199 -9.39 -20.27 -5.59
C MET A 199 -7.99 -19.67 -5.81
N LEU A 200 -7.54 -18.80 -4.89
CA LEU A 200 -6.25 -18.10 -4.98
C LEU A 200 -5.11 -18.89 -4.31
N TYR A 201 -5.41 -19.80 -3.38
CA TYR A 201 -4.44 -20.47 -2.50
C TYR A 201 -4.51 -21.99 -2.55
N LYS A 202 -4.26 -22.56 -3.69
CA LYS A 202 -3.55 -23.84 -3.66
C LYS A 202 -2.07 -23.50 -3.50
N SER A 203 -1.63 -23.35 -2.25
CA SER A 203 -0.20 -23.24 -2.01
C SER A 203 0.49 -24.45 -2.64
N PRO A 204 1.44 -24.27 -3.56
CA PRO A 204 2.24 -25.37 -4.05
C PRO A 204 3.21 -25.90 -3.00
N VAL A 205 3.36 -25.18 -1.89
CA VAL A 205 4.27 -25.50 -0.79
C VAL A 205 3.60 -26.47 0.16
N LYS A 206 4.23 -27.60 0.42
CA LYS A 206 3.77 -28.59 1.40
C LYS A 206 4.28 -28.21 2.79
N PRO A 207 3.56 -28.59 3.87
CA PRO A 207 4.01 -28.29 5.24
C PRO A 207 5.44 -28.79 5.55
N GLU A 208 5.83 -29.92 4.99
CA GLU A 208 7.20 -30.46 5.17
C GLU A 208 8.30 -29.59 4.55
N ASP A 209 7.98 -28.81 3.52
CA ASP A 209 8.92 -27.96 2.81
C ASP A 209 9.03 -26.56 3.42
N VAL A 210 8.16 -26.21 4.39
CA VAL A 210 8.14 -24.89 5.02
C VAL A 210 9.32 -24.69 5.95
N ILE A 211 10.06 -23.62 5.76
CA ILE A 211 11.10 -23.17 6.68
C ILE A 211 10.46 -22.28 7.74
N VAL A 212 10.33 -22.83 8.96
CA VAL A 212 9.76 -22.11 10.09
C VAL A 212 10.77 -21.09 10.61
N PRO A 213 10.36 -19.81 10.85
CA PRO A 213 11.22 -18.83 11.47
C PRO A 213 11.72 -19.30 12.85
N PRO A 214 12.95 -18.96 13.25
CA PRO A 214 13.58 -19.50 14.47
C PRO A 214 12.89 -19.11 15.78
N PHE A 215 12.00 -18.13 15.75
CA PHE A 215 11.20 -17.69 16.90
C PHE A 215 9.87 -18.44 17.05
N LEU A 216 9.51 -19.32 16.11
CA LEU A 216 8.34 -20.18 16.18
C LEU A 216 8.74 -21.64 16.42
N PRO A 217 7.93 -22.44 17.11
CA PRO A 217 8.18 -23.85 17.28
C PRO A 217 8.04 -24.57 15.93
N ASN A 218 9.03 -25.41 15.59
CA ASN A 218 9.02 -26.16 14.34
C ASN A 218 8.18 -27.41 14.46
N THR A 219 6.85 -27.26 14.51
CA THR A 219 5.87 -28.34 14.56
C THR A 219 5.11 -28.46 13.24
N TYR A 220 4.43 -29.58 13.04
CA TYR A 220 3.60 -29.78 11.85
C TYR A 220 2.45 -28.76 11.78
N GLU A 221 1.84 -28.45 12.93
CA GLU A 221 0.73 -27.48 13.03
C GLU A 221 1.18 -26.09 12.58
N VAL A 222 2.35 -25.64 13.04
CA VAL A 222 2.92 -24.32 12.64
C VAL A 222 3.30 -24.29 11.16
N ARG A 223 3.76 -25.42 10.62
CA ARG A 223 4.09 -25.52 9.19
C ARG A 223 2.87 -25.54 8.28
N LYS A 224 1.74 -26.01 8.81
CA LYS A 224 0.49 -26.13 8.07
C LYS A 224 -0.26 -24.80 7.99
N ASP A 225 -0.13 -23.95 9.01
CA ASP A 225 -0.77 -22.62 9.08
C ASP A 225 -0.02 -21.61 8.23
#